data_12615c47265857b2ab5e5685ab176a2d
#
_entry.id   12615c47265857b2ab5e5685ab176a2d
#
_cell.length_a   1.000
_cell.length_b   1.000
_cell.length_c   1.000
_cell.angle_alpha   90.00
_cell.angle_beta   90.00
_cell.angle_gamma   90.00
#
_symmetry.space_group_name_H-M   'P 1'
#
loop_
_entity.id
_entity.type
_entity.pdbx_description
1 polymer ?
#
loop_
_entity_poly.entity_id
_entity_poly.type
_entity_poly.pdbx_seq_one_letter_code
_entity_poly.pdbx_strand_id
1 'polypeptide(L)'
;ALPIYAPLFPMAAQMIARSIPADEGLLGRLEKLYGSYKNEAVRAAVASMMLSAFLSEHNYSADFEGGLATLQQVVGKYGLPQRYVDEYIKRKATIVGSPFPADVVLEDADGNVVDISSFKGKYLYIDLWASWCGPCCKEVPYLQAIEKEFQDSNVVFLSISTDTDKDAWKNKMVELNMHGNQLHDRNNTLCNALNVKGIPFFLIYDKEGKLHTYKAMRS
;
A
#
# COMPACT_ATOMS: atom_id res chain seq x y z
N ALA A 1 24.92 6.84 31.96
CA ALA A 1 25.26 8.03 31.20
C ALA A 1 25.48 7.60 29.75
N LEU A 2 24.49 7.74 28.89
CA LEU A 2 24.62 7.59 27.43
C LEU A 2 25.05 8.95 26.88
N PRO A 3 26.07 8.98 26.08
CA PRO A 3 26.84 10.18 25.84
C PRO A 3 26.28 10.96 24.63
N ILE A 4 26.75 12.15 24.59
CA ILE A 4 26.76 13.24 23.60
C ILE A 4 26.80 12.78 22.09
N TYR A 5 26.99 11.50 21.78
CA TYR A 5 27.09 10.93 20.42
C TYR A 5 25.77 10.39 19.81
N ALA A 6 24.68 10.38 20.56
CA ALA A 6 23.39 9.87 20.05
C ALA A 6 22.88 10.56 18.76
N PRO A 7 23.10 11.86 18.54
CA PRO A 7 22.67 12.53 17.30
C PRO A 7 23.54 12.21 16.07
N LEU A 8 24.81 11.79 16.29
CA LEU A 8 25.74 11.53 15.19
C LEU A 8 25.62 10.11 14.64
N PHE A 9 25.04 9.20 15.41
CA PHE A 9 24.91 7.79 15.03
C PHE A 9 24.07 7.56 13.75
N PRO A 10 22.90 8.18 13.55
CA PRO A 10 22.15 8.05 12.31
C PRO A 10 22.91 8.57 11.09
N MET A 11 23.66 9.68 11.25
CA MET A 11 24.44 10.29 10.19
C MET A 11 25.63 9.39 9.80
N ALA A 12 26.33 8.81 10.78
CA ALA A 12 27.41 7.85 10.54
C ALA A 12 26.89 6.58 9.83
N ALA A 13 25.75 6.03 10.27
CA ALA A 13 25.12 4.89 9.62
C ALA A 13 24.74 5.20 8.15
N GLN A 14 24.24 6.42 7.89
CA GLN A 14 23.92 6.89 6.55
C GLN A 14 25.16 7.01 5.65
N MET A 15 26.26 7.53 6.18
CA MET A 15 27.55 7.62 5.46
C MET A 15 28.06 6.21 5.12
N ILE A 16 28.03 5.28 6.06
CA ILE A 16 28.44 3.89 5.85
C ILE A 16 27.56 3.23 4.77
N ALA A 17 26.24 3.38 4.85
CA ALA A 17 25.31 2.82 3.86
C ALA A 17 25.60 3.33 2.45
N ARG A 18 25.97 4.61 2.32
CA ARG A 18 26.35 5.23 1.03
C ARG A 18 27.74 4.82 0.53
N SER A 19 28.64 4.44 1.42
CA SER A 19 30.01 4.00 1.04
C SER A 19 30.03 2.57 0.47
N ILE A 20 28.96 1.81 0.66
CA ILE A 20 28.85 0.45 0.12
C ILE A 20 28.14 0.52 -1.23
N PRO A 21 28.77 0.10 -2.33
CA PRO A 21 28.21 0.21 -3.68
C PRO A 21 26.80 -0.38 -3.80
N ALA A 22 25.93 0.27 -4.56
CA ALA A 22 24.53 -0.14 -4.74
C ALA A 22 24.37 -1.28 -5.76
N ASP A 23 25.29 -1.40 -6.69
CA ASP A 23 25.30 -2.36 -7.80
C ASP A 23 25.50 -3.82 -7.38
N GLU A 24 25.89 -4.06 -6.13
CA GLU A 24 26.08 -5.42 -5.59
C GLU A 24 24.79 -6.08 -5.07
N GLY A 25 23.69 -5.41 -5.18
CA GLY A 25 22.42 -5.87 -4.61
C GLY A 25 22.44 -5.94 -3.08
N LEU A 26 21.30 -6.30 -2.49
CA LEU A 26 21.14 -6.30 -1.03
C LEU A 26 22.09 -7.29 -0.34
N LEU A 27 22.21 -8.51 -0.88
CA LEU A 27 23.02 -9.56 -0.28
C LEU A 27 24.51 -9.15 -0.25
N GLY A 28 25.09 -8.74 -1.37
CA GLY A 28 26.50 -8.32 -1.46
C GLY A 28 26.80 -7.12 -0.57
N ARG A 29 25.89 -6.16 -0.49
CA ARG A 29 26.01 -5.00 0.40
C ARG A 29 26.03 -5.39 1.88
N LEU A 30 25.19 -6.34 2.30
CA LEU A 30 25.19 -6.86 3.66
C LEU A 30 26.46 -7.69 3.95
N GLU A 31 26.94 -8.46 3.00
CA GLU A 31 28.23 -9.18 3.15
C GLU A 31 29.39 -8.23 3.43
N LYS A 32 29.50 -7.14 2.68
CA LYS A 32 30.52 -6.10 2.94
C LYS A 32 30.33 -5.42 4.29
N LEU A 33 29.08 -5.09 4.66
CA LEU A 33 28.81 -4.50 5.97
C LEU A 33 29.26 -5.40 7.11
N TYR A 34 28.89 -6.67 7.07
CA TYR A 34 29.22 -7.62 8.15
C TYR A 34 30.70 -8.04 8.14
N GLY A 35 31.36 -8.02 6.99
CA GLY A 35 32.80 -8.24 6.87
C GLY A 35 33.63 -7.07 7.38
N SER A 36 33.18 -5.84 7.15
CA SER A 36 33.99 -4.64 7.45
C SER A 36 33.74 -4.06 8.85
N TYR A 37 32.57 -4.23 9.41
CA TYR A 37 32.17 -3.60 10.68
C TYR A 37 31.85 -4.66 11.74
N LYS A 38 32.56 -4.61 12.89
CA LYS A 38 32.36 -5.56 14.00
C LYS A 38 31.35 -5.09 15.02
N ASN A 39 31.10 -3.78 15.11
CA ASN A 39 30.15 -3.22 16.07
C ASN A 39 28.70 -3.59 15.68
N GLU A 40 28.04 -4.31 16.56
CA GLU A 40 26.68 -4.85 16.32
C GLU A 40 25.64 -3.74 16.12
N ALA A 41 25.69 -2.67 16.92
CA ALA A 41 24.75 -1.55 16.78
C ALA A 41 24.91 -0.83 15.44
N VAL A 42 26.15 -0.68 14.94
CA VAL A 42 26.43 -0.13 13.61
C VAL A 42 25.85 -1.03 12.53
N ARG A 43 26.12 -2.33 12.59
CA ARG A 43 25.58 -3.30 11.62
C ARG A 43 24.06 -3.29 11.60
N ALA A 44 23.42 -3.32 12.77
CA ALA A 44 21.96 -3.31 12.88
C ALA A 44 21.35 -2.05 12.28
N ALA A 45 21.91 -0.86 12.56
CA ALA A 45 21.42 0.40 12.03
C ALA A 45 21.58 0.49 10.51
N VAL A 46 22.75 0.15 9.98
CA VAL A 46 23.03 0.20 8.54
C VAL A 46 22.23 -0.85 7.77
N ALA A 47 22.12 -2.08 8.30
CA ALA A 47 21.29 -3.13 7.71
C ALA A 47 19.82 -2.71 7.65
N SER A 48 19.29 -2.10 8.72
CA SER A 48 17.94 -1.57 8.76
C SER A 48 17.67 -0.53 7.66
N MET A 49 18.65 0.35 7.41
CA MET A 49 18.55 1.34 6.32
C MET A 49 18.58 0.69 4.94
N MET A 50 19.46 -0.29 4.73
CA MET A 50 19.55 -1.04 3.47
C MET A 50 18.27 -1.82 3.18
N LEU A 51 17.70 -2.48 4.20
CA LEU A 51 16.43 -3.20 4.08
C LEU A 51 15.25 -2.25 3.78
N SER A 52 15.21 -1.10 4.44
CA SER A 52 14.16 -0.09 4.18
C SER A 52 14.27 0.47 2.76
N ALA A 53 15.48 0.71 2.27
CA ALA A 53 15.72 1.13 0.89
C ALA A 53 15.29 0.04 -0.10
N PHE A 54 15.68 -1.22 0.14
CA PHE A 54 15.27 -2.36 -0.68
C PHE A 54 13.75 -2.49 -0.77
N LEU A 55 13.06 -2.37 0.37
CA LEU A 55 11.59 -2.37 0.40
C LEU A 55 10.99 -1.21 -0.42
N SER A 56 11.62 -0.04 -0.41
CA SER A 56 11.16 1.12 -1.16
C SER A 56 11.37 0.96 -2.67
N GLU A 57 12.52 0.43 -3.08
CA GLU A 57 12.90 0.22 -4.49
C GLU A 57 12.07 -0.89 -5.15
N HIS A 58 11.76 -1.96 -4.39
CA HIS A 58 10.95 -3.09 -4.86
C HIS A 58 9.45 -2.93 -4.59
N ASN A 59 9.02 -1.72 -4.32
CA ASN A 59 7.61 -1.40 -4.21
C ASN A 59 6.97 -1.51 -5.61
N TYR A 60 5.93 -2.35 -5.73
CA TYR A 60 5.24 -2.63 -7.00
C TYR A 60 6.07 -3.35 -8.06
N SER A 61 7.14 -4.06 -7.66
CA SER A 61 8.02 -4.79 -8.58
C SER A 61 7.33 -6.00 -9.19
N ALA A 62 7.51 -6.16 -10.50
CA ALA A 62 7.08 -7.38 -11.21
C ALA A 62 7.86 -8.64 -10.75
N ASP A 63 9.09 -8.48 -10.23
CA ASP A 63 9.90 -9.56 -9.64
C ASP A 63 9.69 -9.66 -8.12
N PHE A 64 8.45 -9.88 -7.72
CA PHE A 64 8.11 -10.04 -6.31
C PHE A 64 8.76 -11.28 -5.68
N GLU A 65 8.74 -12.41 -6.36
CA GLU A 65 9.23 -13.68 -5.81
C GLU A 65 10.77 -13.64 -5.64
N GLY A 66 11.52 -13.04 -6.59
CA GLY A 66 12.96 -12.83 -6.45
C GLY A 66 13.31 -11.88 -5.31
N GLY A 67 12.56 -10.81 -5.15
CA GLY A 67 12.71 -9.90 -4.02
C GLY A 67 12.41 -10.57 -2.68
N LEU A 68 11.36 -11.39 -2.60
CA LEU A 68 11.01 -12.16 -1.40
C LEU A 68 12.09 -13.16 -1.03
N ALA A 69 12.58 -13.94 -2.01
CA ALA A 69 13.66 -14.90 -1.80
C ALA A 69 14.93 -14.21 -1.26
N THR A 70 15.30 -13.06 -1.85
CA THR A 70 16.44 -12.26 -1.37
C THR A 70 16.25 -11.81 0.07
N LEU A 71 15.08 -11.28 0.44
CA LEU A 71 14.80 -10.88 1.81
C LEU A 71 14.85 -12.04 2.80
N GLN A 72 14.24 -13.17 2.46
CA GLN A 72 14.27 -14.36 3.31
C GLN A 72 15.70 -14.85 3.55
N GLN A 73 16.52 -14.88 2.48
CA GLN A 73 17.91 -15.26 2.56
C GLN A 73 18.72 -14.35 3.50
N VAL A 74 18.61 -13.02 3.33
CA VAL A 74 19.39 -12.06 4.14
C VAL A 74 18.89 -12.01 5.57
N VAL A 75 17.58 -12.08 5.80
CA VAL A 75 17.01 -12.11 7.16
C VAL A 75 17.48 -13.35 7.91
N GLY A 76 17.45 -14.54 7.28
CA GLY A 76 17.93 -15.77 7.89
C GLY A 76 19.43 -15.79 8.10
N LYS A 77 20.25 -15.38 7.10
CA LYS A 77 21.71 -15.40 7.16
C LYS A 77 22.28 -14.47 8.25
N TYR A 78 21.67 -13.30 8.45
CA TYR A 78 22.20 -12.27 9.34
C TYR A 78 21.38 -12.07 10.63
N GLY A 79 20.37 -12.92 10.88
CA GLY A 79 19.51 -12.82 12.05
C GLY A 79 18.74 -11.49 12.13
N LEU A 80 18.33 -10.96 10.98
CA LEU A 80 17.64 -9.67 10.89
C LEU A 80 16.15 -9.82 11.29
N PRO A 81 15.47 -8.74 11.69
CA PRO A 81 14.06 -8.82 12.09
C PRO A 81 13.14 -9.34 10.99
N GLN A 82 12.36 -10.37 11.30
CA GLN A 82 11.39 -10.99 10.39
C GLN A 82 10.36 -9.99 9.82
N ARG A 83 10.08 -8.91 10.55
CA ARG A 83 9.13 -7.86 10.12
C ARG A 83 9.38 -7.34 8.69
N TYR A 84 10.62 -7.36 8.20
CA TYR A 84 10.93 -6.91 6.83
C TYR A 84 10.36 -7.86 5.77
N VAL A 85 10.43 -9.17 6.02
CA VAL A 85 9.80 -10.18 5.15
C VAL A 85 8.28 -10.05 5.22
N ASP A 86 7.72 -9.93 6.43
CA ASP A 86 6.27 -9.80 6.63
C ASP A 86 5.72 -8.54 5.96
N GLU A 87 6.44 -7.42 6.05
CA GLU A 87 6.06 -6.18 5.37
C GLU A 87 6.13 -6.30 3.85
N TYR A 88 7.13 -7.02 3.32
CA TYR A 88 7.24 -7.28 1.89
C TYR A 88 6.09 -8.15 1.39
N ILE A 89 5.76 -9.22 2.11
CA ILE A 89 4.64 -10.11 1.78
C ILE A 89 3.31 -9.35 1.69
N LYS A 90 3.06 -8.42 2.64
CA LYS A 90 1.86 -7.57 2.61
C LYS A 90 1.72 -6.72 1.34
N ARG A 91 2.82 -6.48 0.64
CA ARG A 91 2.80 -5.69 -0.60
C ARG A 91 2.37 -6.49 -1.83
N LYS A 92 2.24 -7.82 -1.73
CA LYS A 92 1.84 -8.67 -2.86
C LYS A 92 0.55 -8.19 -3.53
N ALA A 93 -0.43 -7.78 -2.73
CA ALA A 93 -1.70 -7.27 -3.22
C ALA A 93 -1.61 -5.92 -3.97
N THR A 94 -0.48 -5.21 -3.86
CA THR A 94 -0.25 -3.91 -4.52
C THR A 94 0.47 -4.02 -5.87
N ILE A 95 0.82 -5.25 -6.28
CA ILE A 95 1.50 -5.50 -7.56
C ILE A 95 0.47 -5.53 -8.68
N VAL A 96 0.77 -4.84 -9.77
CA VAL A 96 -0.06 -4.90 -10.99
C VAL A 96 -0.24 -6.36 -11.43
N GLY A 97 -1.47 -6.76 -11.71
CA GLY A 97 -1.86 -8.14 -12.01
C GLY A 97 -2.30 -8.97 -10.80
N SER A 98 -2.14 -8.46 -9.56
CA SER A 98 -2.65 -9.16 -8.36
C SER A 98 -4.18 -9.12 -8.31
N PRO A 99 -4.83 -10.18 -7.83
CA PRO A 99 -6.28 -10.19 -7.66
C PRO A 99 -6.71 -9.22 -6.53
N PHE A 100 -7.97 -8.84 -6.54
CA PHE A 100 -8.58 -8.14 -5.41
C PHE A 100 -8.42 -8.99 -4.13
N PRO A 101 -8.07 -8.39 -2.97
CA PRO A 101 -7.83 -9.15 -1.75
C PRO A 101 -9.07 -9.92 -1.30
N ALA A 102 -8.93 -11.24 -1.10
CA ALA A 102 -10.04 -12.16 -0.84
C ALA A 102 -10.70 -11.96 0.55
N ASP A 103 -9.92 -11.46 1.52
CA ASP A 103 -10.39 -11.31 2.91
C ASP A 103 -11.10 -9.98 3.17
N VAL A 104 -11.31 -9.17 2.12
CA VAL A 104 -12.00 -7.87 2.22
C VAL A 104 -13.50 -8.08 2.15
N VAL A 105 -14.19 -7.61 3.17
CA VAL A 105 -15.65 -7.62 3.25
C VAL A 105 -16.16 -6.19 3.13
N LEU A 106 -16.92 -5.93 2.07
CA LEU A 106 -17.55 -4.65 1.82
C LEU A 106 -19.06 -4.76 1.99
N GLU A 107 -19.68 -3.72 2.52
CA GLU A 107 -21.13 -3.63 2.72
C GLU A 107 -21.69 -2.44 1.94
N ASP A 108 -22.91 -2.56 1.45
CA ASP A 108 -23.68 -1.42 0.93
C ASP A 108 -24.31 -0.60 2.08
N ALA A 109 -25.05 0.46 1.71
CA ALA A 109 -25.70 1.32 2.69
C ALA A 109 -26.78 0.59 3.52
N ASP A 110 -27.36 -0.47 2.99
CA ASP A 110 -28.38 -1.28 3.66
C ASP A 110 -27.77 -2.37 4.55
N GLY A 111 -26.46 -2.59 4.44
CA GLY A 111 -25.69 -3.58 5.22
C GLY A 111 -25.60 -4.93 4.52
N ASN A 112 -25.94 -5.03 3.25
CA ASN A 112 -25.72 -6.23 2.48
C ASN A 112 -24.27 -6.36 2.10
N VAL A 113 -23.71 -7.56 2.22
CA VAL A 113 -22.34 -7.84 1.77
C VAL A 113 -22.30 -7.81 0.24
N VAL A 114 -21.37 -7.05 -0.30
CA VAL A 114 -21.16 -6.91 -1.74
C VAL A 114 -19.94 -7.72 -2.16
N ASP A 115 -20.17 -8.72 -3.00
CA ASP A 115 -19.10 -9.50 -3.62
C ASP A 115 -18.53 -8.74 -4.83
N ILE A 116 -17.26 -8.35 -4.75
CA ILE A 116 -16.55 -7.68 -5.85
C ILE A 116 -16.51 -8.53 -7.12
N SER A 117 -16.53 -9.86 -6.98
CA SER A 117 -16.56 -10.76 -8.14
C SER A 117 -17.83 -10.60 -9.01
N SER A 118 -18.90 -10.02 -8.48
CA SER A 118 -20.12 -9.70 -9.23
C SER A 118 -19.90 -8.67 -10.34
N PHE A 119 -18.83 -7.89 -10.24
CA PHE A 119 -18.44 -6.89 -11.26
C PHE A 119 -17.49 -7.45 -12.33
N LYS A 120 -17.19 -8.76 -12.30
CA LYS A 120 -16.30 -9.38 -13.29
C LYS A 120 -16.75 -9.10 -14.72
N GLY A 121 -15.81 -8.83 -15.62
CA GLY A 121 -16.08 -8.41 -16.99
C GLY A 121 -16.11 -6.88 -17.18
N LYS A 122 -15.99 -6.11 -16.09
CA LYS A 122 -15.91 -4.65 -16.11
C LYS A 122 -14.62 -4.15 -15.49
N TYR A 123 -14.17 -2.98 -15.90
CA TYR A 123 -13.14 -2.25 -15.17
C TYR A 123 -13.75 -1.65 -13.91
N LEU A 124 -13.02 -1.71 -12.79
CA LEU A 124 -13.43 -1.05 -11.56
C LEU A 124 -12.54 0.16 -11.32
N TYR A 125 -13.14 1.34 -11.26
CA TYR A 125 -12.50 2.54 -10.75
C TYR A 125 -12.90 2.69 -9.29
N ILE A 126 -11.94 2.50 -8.39
CA ILE A 126 -12.17 2.49 -6.94
C ILE A 126 -11.63 3.77 -6.32
N ASP A 127 -12.49 4.46 -5.60
CA ASP A 127 -12.19 5.63 -4.76
C ASP A 127 -12.25 5.21 -3.28
N LEU A 128 -11.13 5.39 -2.56
CA LEU A 128 -11.09 5.22 -1.11
C LEU A 128 -11.21 6.58 -0.43
N TRP A 129 -12.23 6.73 0.39
CA TRP A 129 -12.58 8.00 1.02
C TRP A 129 -13.09 7.86 2.45
N ALA A 130 -13.41 8.96 3.12
CA ALA A 130 -14.12 8.97 4.38
C ALA A 130 -14.85 10.30 4.60
N SER A 131 -15.89 10.28 5.44
CA SER A 131 -16.72 11.45 5.74
C SER A 131 -15.95 12.62 6.36
N TRP A 132 -14.90 12.31 7.13
CA TRP A 132 -14.01 13.27 7.77
C TRP A 132 -12.88 13.77 6.87
N CYS A 133 -12.70 13.17 5.69
CA CYS A 133 -11.63 13.51 4.76
C CYS A 133 -12.04 14.69 3.86
N GLY A 134 -11.72 15.91 4.28
CA GLY A 134 -12.04 17.11 3.50
C GLY A 134 -11.56 17.10 2.05
N PRO A 135 -10.30 16.70 1.76
CA PRO A 135 -9.84 16.54 0.37
C PRO A 135 -10.66 15.52 -0.43
N CYS A 136 -11.09 14.39 0.20
CA CYS A 136 -11.91 13.39 -0.46
C CYS A 136 -13.28 13.96 -0.85
N CYS A 137 -13.93 14.68 0.07
CA CYS A 137 -15.22 15.31 -0.20
C CYS A 137 -15.16 16.30 -1.39
N LYS A 138 -14.02 16.94 -1.62
CA LYS A 138 -13.81 17.85 -2.75
C LYS A 138 -13.68 17.12 -4.09
N GLU A 139 -13.30 15.85 -4.09
CA GLU A 139 -13.22 15.02 -5.31
C GLU A 139 -14.61 14.54 -5.78
N VAL A 140 -15.60 14.46 -4.88
CA VAL A 140 -16.92 13.89 -5.19
C VAL A 140 -17.59 14.50 -6.43
N PRO A 141 -17.65 15.84 -6.63
CA PRO A 141 -18.25 16.41 -7.85
C PRO A 141 -17.55 16.00 -9.14
N TYR A 142 -16.21 15.85 -9.08
CA TYR A 142 -15.43 15.43 -10.25
C TYR A 142 -15.65 13.95 -10.55
N LEU A 143 -15.69 13.09 -9.51
CA LEU A 143 -16.00 11.67 -9.64
C LEU A 143 -17.39 11.46 -10.26
N GLN A 144 -18.40 12.18 -9.78
CA GLN A 144 -19.75 12.11 -10.33
C GLN A 144 -19.83 12.56 -11.80
N ALA A 145 -19.04 13.58 -12.18
CA ALA A 145 -18.96 14.03 -13.57
C ALA A 145 -18.35 12.96 -14.47
N ILE A 146 -17.25 12.33 -14.05
CA ILE A 146 -16.60 11.24 -14.79
C ILE A 146 -17.49 10.00 -14.82
N GLU A 147 -18.11 9.61 -13.71
CA GLU A 147 -19.05 8.48 -13.68
C GLU A 147 -20.18 8.65 -14.69
N LYS A 148 -20.73 9.86 -14.80
CA LYS A 148 -21.73 10.19 -15.81
C LYS A 148 -21.20 10.09 -17.25
N GLU A 149 -19.97 10.49 -17.49
CA GLU A 149 -19.33 10.38 -18.81
C GLU A 149 -19.14 8.92 -19.23
N PHE A 150 -18.85 8.05 -18.26
CA PHE A 150 -18.59 6.62 -18.48
C PHE A 150 -19.81 5.72 -18.25
N GLN A 151 -21.03 6.27 -18.06
CA GLN A 151 -22.23 5.50 -17.72
C GLN A 151 -22.58 4.38 -18.72
N ASP A 152 -22.30 4.58 -20.01
CA ASP A 152 -22.54 3.61 -21.08
C ASP A 152 -21.33 2.76 -21.44
N SER A 153 -20.29 2.79 -20.59
CA SER A 153 -19.04 2.07 -20.79
C SER A 153 -18.95 0.79 -19.95
N ASN A 154 -17.86 0.04 -20.14
CA ASN A 154 -17.55 -1.13 -19.32
C ASN A 154 -16.77 -0.76 -18.04
N VAL A 155 -16.99 0.43 -17.47
CA VAL A 155 -16.39 0.88 -16.22
C VAL A 155 -17.45 0.98 -15.14
N VAL A 156 -17.12 0.46 -13.95
CA VAL A 156 -17.93 0.62 -12.74
C VAL A 156 -17.13 1.46 -11.75
N PHE A 157 -17.76 2.49 -11.21
CA PHE A 157 -17.21 3.31 -10.15
C PHE A 157 -17.67 2.75 -8.80
N LEU A 158 -16.72 2.57 -7.89
CA LEU A 158 -16.95 2.11 -6.53
C LEU A 158 -16.36 3.12 -5.55
N SER A 159 -17.18 3.84 -4.82
CA SER A 159 -16.71 4.70 -3.73
C SER A 159 -16.75 3.91 -2.42
N ILE A 160 -15.58 3.58 -1.88
CA ILE A 160 -15.44 2.75 -0.69
C ILE A 160 -15.03 3.62 0.48
N SER A 161 -15.93 3.74 1.45
CA SER A 161 -15.67 4.47 2.68
C SER A 161 -14.85 3.64 3.67
N THR A 162 -13.89 4.29 4.31
CA THR A 162 -13.08 3.77 5.41
C THR A 162 -13.52 4.31 6.78
N ASP A 163 -14.73 4.88 6.86
CA ASP A 163 -15.28 5.37 8.13
C ASP A 163 -15.46 4.22 9.13
N THR A 164 -15.13 4.47 10.38
CA THR A 164 -15.49 3.55 11.48
C THR A 164 -16.92 3.72 11.93
N ASP A 165 -17.50 4.90 11.69
CA ASP A 165 -18.87 5.27 12.00
C ASP A 165 -19.73 5.23 10.73
N LYS A 166 -20.62 4.23 10.65
CA LYS A 166 -21.50 4.01 9.49
C LYS A 166 -22.52 5.14 9.34
N ASP A 167 -22.97 5.75 10.44
CA ASP A 167 -23.94 6.84 10.38
C ASP A 167 -23.28 8.12 9.87
N ALA A 168 -22.04 8.40 10.27
CA ALA A 168 -21.27 9.53 9.74
C ALA A 168 -21.08 9.38 8.22
N TRP A 169 -20.73 8.18 7.73
CA TRP A 169 -20.65 7.87 6.31
C TRP A 169 -21.98 8.13 5.58
N LYS A 170 -23.09 7.56 6.08
CA LYS A 170 -24.42 7.71 5.47
C LYS A 170 -24.85 9.19 5.42
N ASN A 171 -24.68 9.92 6.51
CA ASN A 171 -25.02 11.34 6.58
C ASN A 171 -24.20 12.16 5.57
N LYS A 172 -22.90 11.84 5.43
CA LYS A 172 -22.03 12.53 4.48
C LYS A 172 -22.41 12.22 3.03
N MET A 173 -22.81 11.00 2.71
CA MET A 173 -23.34 10.66 1.37
C MET A 173 -24.58 11.49 1.02
N VAL A 174 -25.49 11.67 1.97
CA VAL A 174 -26.68 12.52 1.77
C VAL A 174 -26.29 13.98 1.57
N GLU A 175 -25.39 14.49 2.43
CA GLU A 175 -24.89 15.88 2.35
C GLU A 175 -24.25 16.19 0.99
N LEU A 176 -23.45 15.25 0.47
CA LEU A 176 -22.74 15.40 -0.80
C LEU A 176 -23.54 14.91 -2.02
N ASN A 177 -24.79 14.48 -1.81
CA ASN A 177 -25.65 13.92 -2.86
C ASN A 177 -24.96 12.82 -3.66
N MET A 178 -24.32 11.89 -2.96
CA MET A 178 -23.57 10.79 -3.58
C MET A 178 -24.53 9.71 -4.09
N HIS A 179 -24.25 9.22 -5.28
CA HIS A 179 -25.02 8.18 -5.97
C HIS A 179 -24.09 7.02 -6.37
N GLY A 180 -24.63 6.05 -7.11
CA GLY A 180 -23.87 4.92 -7.63
C GLY A 180 -23.53 3.89 -6.56
N ASN A 181 -22.43 3.17 -6.75
CA ASN A 181 -22.03 2.08 -5.87
C ASN A 181 -21.23 2.62 -4.67
N GLN A 182 -21.94 2.86 -3.59
CA GLN A 182 -21.36 3.33 -2.32
C GLN A 182 -21.19 2.14 -1.40
N LEU A 183 -19.94 1.85 -1.03
CA LEU A 183 -19.57 0.71 -0.20
C LEU A 183 -18.85 1.15 1.07
N HIS A 184 -18.86 0.30 2.06
CA HIS A 184 -18.26 0.56 3.36
C HIS A 184 -17.29 -0.56 3.76
N ASP A 185 -16.05 -0.21 4.06
CA ASP A 185 -15.02 -1.07 4.65
C ASP A 185 -14.79 -0.69 6.11
N ARG A 186 -15.72 -1.09 6.99
CA ARG A 186 -15.74 -0.72 8.41
C ARG A 186 -14.43 -1.00 9.15
N ASN A 187 -13.74 -2.05 8.78
CA ASN A 187 -12.54 -2.52 9.48
C ASN A 187 -11.24 -2.07 8.79
N ASN A 188 -11.32 -1.24 7.75
CA ASN A 188 -10.18 -0.83 6.92
C ASN A 188 -9.39 -2.02 6.36
N THR A 189 -10.07 -3.13 6.09
CA THR A 189 -9.44 -4.36 5.60
C THR A 189 -8.79 -4.17 4.25
N LEU A 190 -9.45 -3.41 3.35
CA LEU A 190 -8.92 -3.08 2.03
C LEU A 190 -7.69 -2.16 2.11
N CYS A 191 -7.77 -1.09 2.90
CA CYS A 191 -6.62 -0.20 3.11
C CYS A 191 -5.42 -0.95 3.68
N ASN A 192 -5.66 -1.85 4.64
CA ASN A 192 -4.61 -2.67 5.25
C ASN A 192 -4.02 -3.67 4.25
N ALA A 193 -4.87 -4.39 3.49
CA ALA A 193 -4.45 -5.36 2.49
C ALA A 193 -3.62 -4.70 1.37
N LEU A 194 -4.03 -3.51 0.93
CA LEU A 194 -3.37 -2.75 -0.13
C LEU A 194 -2.30 -1.78 0.39
N ASN A 195 -1.96 -1.82 1.69
CA ASN A 195 -0.97 -0.93 2.30
C ASN A 195 -1.21 0.57 2.01
N VAL A 196 -2.47 0.99 1.91
CA VAL A 196 -2.84 2.39 1.70
C VAL A 196 -2.62 3.17 2.99
N LYS A 197 -1.82 4.24 2.92
CA LYS A 197 -1.42 5.05 4.10
C LYS A 197 -2.17 6.36 4.22
N GLY A 198 -2.98 6.70 3.25
CA GLY A 198 -3.75 7.94 3.26
C GLY A 198 -4.76 8.01 2.12
N ILE A 199 -5.80 8.79 2.33
CA ILE A 199 -6.90 9.05 1.40
C ILE A 199 -6.97 10.55 1.07
N PRO A 200 -7.50 10.96 -0.10
CA PRO A 200 -8.12 10.12 -1.13
C PRO A 200 -7.12 9.23 -1.84
N PHE A 201 -7.54 8.02 -2.23
CA PHE A 201 -6.69 7.07 -2.93
C PHE A 201 -7.49 6.33 -4.00
N PHE A 202 -6.93 6.21 -5.20
CA PHE A 202 -7.63 5.66 -6.36
C PHE A 202 -6.93 4.43 -6.90
N LEU A 203 -7.72 3.45 -7.32
CA LEU A 203 -7.28 2.16 -7.85
C LEU A 203 -8.07 1.83 -9.11
N ILE A 204 -7.44 1.11 -10.03
CA ILE A 204 -8.13 0.54 -11.17
C ILE A 204 -7.90 -0.97 -11.19
N TYR A 205 -8.97 -1.74 -11.25
CA TYR A 205 -8.94 -3.17 -11.52
C TYR A 205 -9.46 -3.45 -12.94
N ASP A 206 -8.86 -4.44 -13.59
CA ASP A 206 -9.27 -4.86 -14.93
C ASP A 206 -10.51 -5.78 -14.92
N LYS A 207 -10.93 -6.21 -16.10
CA LYS A 207 -12.11 -7.06 -16.31
C LYS A 207 -11.98 -8.46 -15.70
N GLU A 208 -10.76 -8.91 -15.47
CA GLU A 208 -10.41 -10.17 -14.82
C GLU A 208 -10.36 -10.03 -13.29
N GLY A 209 -10.58 -8.82 -12.76
CA GLY A 209 -10.49 -8.53 -11.33
C GLY A 209 -9.06 -8.44 -10.82
N LYS A 210 -8.12 -8.12 -11.70
CA LYS A 210 -6.70 -7.93 -11.37
C LYS A 210 -6.36 -6.45 -11.29
N LEU A 211 -5.52 -6.08 -10.35
CA LEU A 211 -5.04 -4.72 -10.19
C LEU A 211 -4.34 -4.24 -11.47
N HIS A 212 -4.92 -3.25 -12.12
CA HIS A 212 -4.37 -2.61 -13.32
C HIS A 212 -3.52 -1.40 -12.94
N THR A 213 -4.02 -0.56 -12.04
CA THR A 213 -3.30 0.64 -11.61
C THR A 213 -3.42 0.82 -10.11
N TYR A 214 -2.27 0.82 -9.45
CA TYR A 214 -2.14 1.20 -8.04
C TYR A 214 -1.80 2.68 -7.94
N LYS A 215 -2.59 3.45 -7.18
CA LYS A 215 -2.49 4.90 -7.07
C LYS A 215 -2.75 5.60 -8.42
N ALA A 216 -3.94 5.37 -8.96
CA ALA A 216 -4.42 6.06 -10.16
C ALA A 216 -4.48 7.58 -9.95
N MET A 217 -4.46 8.32 -11.05
CA MET A 217 -4.61 9.77 -10.98
C MET A 217 -6.00 10.14 -10.44
N ARG A 218 -6.06 11.27 -9.77
CA ARG A 218 -7.32 11.89 -9.35
C ARG A 218 -8.11 12.34 -10.57
N SER A 219 -9.39 12.38 -10.39
CA SER A 219 -10.36 12.94 -11.35
C SER A 219 -10.12 14.40 -11.64
#